data_4d5eee68ae0e570e0cb6d5c4ac53a75b
#
_entry.id   4d5eee68ae0e570e0cb6d5c4ac53a75b
#
_cell.length_a   1.000
_cell.length_b   1.000
_cell.length_c   1.000
_cell.angle_alpha   90.00
_cell.angle_beta   90.00
_cell.angle_gamma   90.00
#
_symmetry.space_group_name_H-M   'P 1'
#
loop_
_entity.id
_entity.type
_entity.pdbx_description
1 polymer ?
#
loop_
_entity_poly.entity_id
_entity_poly.type
_entity_poly.pdbx_seq_one_letter_code
_entity_poly.pdbx_strand_id
1 'polypeptide(L)'
;MNNNINFRSFKKGDYEICCEWWEWWDKSFGGQGIKRELLPKDERCYVIEKNGIPVACTFLLLSLDIQHLAWITNLVSNPKYKEKDRRKLIELLIKNVGKEAKKYGVSQLFTICGDKHMSNIHRDLDWIMIPVEHEAFKYL
;
A
#
# COMPACT_ATOMS: atom_id res chain seq x y z
N MET A 1 -27.48 0.10 -8.12
CA MET A 1 -26.46 -0.90 -7.82
C MET A 1 -25.66 -0.48 -6.59
N ASN A 2 -25.61 -1.33 -5.59
CA ASN A 2 -24.82 -1.06 -4.40
C ASN A 2 -23.34 -1.27 -4.72
N ASN A 3 -22.63 -0.18 -4.88
CA ASN A 3 -21.16 -0.22 -4.94
C ASN A 3 -20.63 -0.46 -3.54
N ASN A 4 -20.47 -1.72 -3.16
CA ASN A 4 -19.93 -2.09 -1.86
C ASN A 4 -18.41 -1.96 -1.86
N ILE A 5 -17.90 -0.86 -1.31
CA ILE A 5 -16.49 -0.62 -1.09
C ILE A 5 -16.18 -1.00 0.36
N ASN A 6 -15.18 -1.86 0.54
CA ASN A 6 -14.77 -2.33 1.85
C ASN A 6 -13.26 -2.16 2.04
N PHE A 7 -12.88 -1.49 3.12
CA PHE A 7 -11.50 -1.40 3.61
C PHE A 7 -11.34 -2.34 4.80
N ARG A 8 -10.36 -3.21 4.76
CA ARG A 8 -10.15 -4.21 5.79
C ARG A 8 -8.68 -4.62 5.93
N SER A 9 -8.36 -5.22 7.06
CA SER A 9 -7.08 -5.91 7.24
C SER A 9 -7.02 -7.21 6.45
N PHE A 10 -5.81 -7.77 6.29
CA PHE A 10 -5.60 -9.05 5.64
C PHE A 10 -6.39 -10.17 6.32
N LYS A 11 -6.87 -11.08 5.51
CA LYS A 11 -7.40 -12.39 5.87
C LYS A 11 -6.64 -13.48 5.11
N LYS A 12 -6.92 -14.73 5.43
CA LYS A 12 -6.33 -15.89 4.75
C LYS A 12 -6.50 -15.76 3.22
N GLY A 13 -5.41 -15.95 2.51
CA GLY A 13 -5.37 -15.87 1.03
C GLY A 13 -4.94 -14.52 0.47
N ASP A 14 -4.97 -13.44 1.23
CA ASP A 14 -4.62 -12.10 0.72
C ASP A 14 -3.14 -11.97 0.38
N TYR A 15 -2.25 -12.57 1.17
CA TYR A 15 -0.82 -12.55 0.87
C TYR A 15 -0.52 -13.19 -0.50
N GLU A 16 -1.12 -14.33 -0.77
CA GLU A 16 -0.95 -15.06 -2.03
C GLU A 16 -1.45 -14.22 -3.22
N ILE A 17 -2.54 -13.48 -3.05
CA ILE A 17 -3.05 -12.53 -4.05
C ILE A 17 -2.02 -11.42 -4.30
N CYS A 18 -1.43 -10.86 -3.26
CA CYS A 18 -0.37 -9.86 -3.41
C CYS A 18 0.85 -10.44 -4.15
N CYS A 19 1.23 -11.66 -3.87
CA CYS A 19 2.33 -12.33 -4.57
C CYS A 19 2.06 -12.43 -6.08
N GLU A 20 0.84 -12.80 -6.48
CA GLU A 20 0.44 -12.84 -7.87
C GLU A 20 0.53 -11.46 -8.53
N TRP A 21 0.07 -10.40 -7.83
CA TRP A 21 0.12 -9.04 -8.35
C TRP A 21 1.56 -8.53 -8.46
N TRP A 22 2.41 -8.75 -7.46
CA TRP A 22 3.84 -8.40 -7.53
C TRP A 22 4.52 -9.13 -8.69
N GLU A 23 4.28 -10.42 -8.87
CA GLU A 23 4.83 -11.19 -9.98
C GLU A 23 4.40 -10.59 -11.33
N TRP A 24 3.14 -10.20 -11.44
CA TRP A 24 2.63 -9.60 -12.69
C TRP A 24 3.30 -8.26 -12.99
N TRP A 25 3.40 -7.36 -11.99
CA TRP A 25 4.04 -6.06 -12.15
C TRP A 25 5.55 -6.20 -12.32
N ASP A 26 6.19 -7.08 -11.59
CA ASP A 26 7.62 -7.27 -11.55
C ASP A 26 8.18 -7.90 -12.83
N LYS A 27 7.39 -8.66 -13.58
CA LYS A 27 7.76 -9.06 -14.95
C LYS A 27 8.11 -7.86 -15.84
N SER A 28 7.51 -6.71 -15.54
CA SER A 28 7.76 -5.45 -16.23
C SER A 28 8.94 -4.67 -15.65
N PHE A 29 9.34 -4.96 -14.40
CA PHE A 29 10.33 -4.17 -13.64
C PHE A 29 11.47 -5.01 -13.05
N GLY A 30 11.48 -6.33 -13.23
CA GLY A 30 12.57 -7.23 -12.82
C GLY A 30 12.67 -7.51 -11.32
N GLY A 31 11.62 -7.26 -10.55
CA GLY A 31 11.59 -7.50 -9.11
C GLY A 31 11.00 -8.86 -8.72
N GLN A 32 11.10 -9.19 -7.46
CA GLN A 32 10.47 -10.36 -6.85
C GLN A 32 9.47 -9.91 -5.78
N GLY A 33 8.44 -10.73 -5.55
CA GLY A 33 7.49 -10.50 -4.47
C GLY A 33 8.16 -10.41 -3.10
N ILE A 34 7.52 -9.71 -2.18
CA ILE A 34 8.07 -9.51 -0.84
C ILE A 34 7.76 -10.73 0.02
N LYS A 35 8.79 -11.25 0.69
CA LYS A 35 8.63 -12.38 1.60
C LYS A 35 7.69 -12.02 2.75
N ARG A 36 6.87 -12.99 3.18
CA ARG A 36 5.87 -12.76 4.24
C ARG A 36 6.52 -12.24 5.54
N GLU A 37 7.69 -12.73 5.89
CA GLU A 37 8.43 -12.32 7.09
C GLU A 37 8.92 -10.86 7.08
N LEU A 38 8.95 -10.23 5.91
CA LEU A 38 9.33 -8.82 5.75
C LEU A 38 8.12 -7.87 5.76
N LEU A 39 6.93 -8.41 5.89
CA LEU A 39 5.70 -7.65 6.00
C LEU A 39 5.23 -7.58 7.45
N PRO A 40 4.42 -6.58 7.82
CA PRO A 40 3.85 -6.51 9.16
C PRO A 40 2.84 -7.64 9.39
N LYS A 41 2.36 -7.74 10.62
CA LYS A 41 1.26 -8.67 10.97
C LYS A 41 0.00 -8.31 10.19
N ASP A 42 -0.87 -9.28 9.97
CA ASP A 42 -2.10 -9.15 9.17
C ASP A 42 -2.95 -7.93 9.56
N GLU A 43 -3.00 -7.57 10.83
CA GLU A 43 -3.75 -6.41 11.33
C GLU A 43 -3.26 -5.07 10.77
N ARG A 44 -2.02 -4.99 10.26
CA ARG A 44 -1.44 -3.81 9.62
C ARG A 44 -1.14 -4.01 8.13
N CYS A 45 -1.72 -5.03 7.55
CA CYS A 45 -1.77 -5.25 6.11
C CYS A 45 -3.20 -4.96 5.66
N TYR A 46 -3.39 -4.07 4.70
CA TYR A 46 -4.71 -3.56 4.36
C TYR A 46 -5.07 -3.79 2.91
N VAL A 47 -6.35 -4.04 2.70
CA VAL A 47 -6.94 -4.27 1.38
C VAL A 47 -8.12 -3.30 1.20
N ILE A 48 -8.20 -2.71 0.02
CA ILE A 48 -9.43 -2.08 -0.47
C ILE A 48 -10.06 -3.00 -1.50
N GLU A 49 -11.34 -3.29 -1.34
CA GLU A 49 -12.09 -4.12 -2.26
C GLU A 49 -13.39 -3.45 -2.68
N LYS A 50 -13.88 -3.81 -3.85
CA LYS A 50 -15.18 -3.37 -4.36
C LYS A 50 -15.96 -4.59 -4.82
N ASN A 51 -17.17 -4.73 -4.27
CA ASN A 51 -18.05 -5.88 -4.55
C ASN A 51 -17.35 -7.23 -4.33
N GLY A 52 -16.55 -7.32 -3.28
CA GLY A 52 -15.77 -8.52 -2.93
C GLY A 52 -14.52 -8.75 -3.78
N ILE A 53 -14.21 -7.86 -4.73
CA ILE A 53 -13.02 -7.97 -5.57
C ILE A 53 -11.89 -7.11 -4.98
N PRO A 54 -10.76 -7.69 -4.54
CA PRO A 54 -9.62 -6.92 -4.08
C PRO A 54 -9.05 -6.04 -5.21
N VAL A 55 -8.85 -4.76 -4.91
CA VAL A 55 -8.38 -3.76 -5.87
C VAL A 55 -6.93 -3.37 -5.62
N ALA A 56 -6.56 -3.16 -4.36
CA ALA A 56 -5.20 -2.80 -3.98
C ALA A 56 -4.92 -3.17 -2.53
N CYS A 57 -3.65 -3.36 -2.23
CA CYS A 57 -3.13 -3.65 -0.89
C CYS A 57 -2.00 -2.69 -0.55
N THR A 58 -1.82 -2.41 0.74
CA THR A 58 -0.65 -1.70 1.25
C THR A 58 -0.40 -2.08 2.71
N PHE A 59 0.73 -1.66 3.24
CA PHE A 59 1.24 -2.15 4.51
C PHE A 59 1.69 -0.97 5.38
N LEU A 60 1.38 -1.03 6.67
CA LEU A 60 1.76 -0.02 7.66
C LEU A 60 2.88 -0.58 8.54
N LEU A 61 4.08 -0.05 8.38
CA LEU A 61 5.23 -0.38 9.22
C LEU A 61 5.35 0.64 10.33
N LEU A 62 5.25 0.18 11.58
CA LEU A 62 5.44 1.03 12.76
C LEU A 62 6.92 1.07 13.13
N SER A 63 7.40 2.24 13.55
CA SER A 63 8.74 2.36 14.11
C SER A 63 8.80 1.75 15.51
N LEU A 64 9.90 1.06 15.84
CA LEU A 64 10.13 0.51 17.17
C LEU A 64 10.54 1.57 18.19
N ASP A 65 11.36 2.54 17.76
CA ASP A 65 11.96 3.53 18.66
C ASP A 65 11.21 4.86 18.69
N ILE A 66 10.60 5.24 17.55
CA ILE A 66 9.89 6.52 17.41
C ILE A 66 8.40 6.23 17.25
N GLN A 67 7.66 6.33 18.34
CA GLN A 67 6.25 5.96 18.39
C GLN A 67 5.33 6.76 17.45
N HIS A 68 5.76 7.97 17.06
CA HIS A 68 4.94 8.88 16.23
C HIS A 68 5.21 8.76 14.74
N LEU A 69 6.13 7.88 14.34
CA LEU A 69 6.56 7.71 12.96
C LEU A 69 6.18 6.34 12.42
N ALA A 70 5.69 6.31 11.21
CA ALA A 70 5.40 5.06 10.50
C ALA A 70 5.62 5.21 8.99
N TRP A 71 5.62 4.09 8.28
CA TRP A 71 5.77 4.00 6.85
C TRP A 71 4.57 3.29 6.24
N ILE A 72 4.03 3.85 5.18
CA ILE A 72 3.17 3.12 4.25
C ILE A 72 4.06 2.63 3.12
N THR A 73 4.02 1.34 2.84
CA THR A 73 4.97 0.74 1.90
C THR A 73 4.35 -0.32 1.00
N ASN A 74 5.04 -0.61 -0.10
CA ASN A 74 4.76 -1.74 -0.97
C ASN A 74 3.34 -1.81 -1.51
N LEU A 75 2.71 -0.67 -1.72
CA LEU A 75 1.40 -0.62 -2.34
C LEU A 75 1.42 -1.37 -3.67
N VAL A 76 0.50 -2.29 -3.83
CA VAL A 76 0.32 -3.07 -5.05
C VAL A 76 -1.15 -3.11 -5.42
N SER A 77 -1.44 -3.01 -6.70
CA SER A 77 -2.81 -3.02 -7.21
C SER A 77 -3.08 -4.22 -8.11
N ASN A 78 -4.35 -4.62 -8.14
CA ASN A 78 -4.82 -5.71 -8.98
C ASN A 78 -4.69 -5.33 -10.46
N PRO A 79 -3.83 -6.00 -11.23
CA PRO A 79 -3.62 -5.67 -12.64
C PRO A 79 -4.84 -5.96 -13.52
N LYS A 80 -5.74 -6.82 -13.05
CA LYS A 80 -6.98 -7.17 -13.77
C LYS A 80 -8.14 -6.20 -13.49
N TYR A 81 -8.03 -5.39 -12.42
CA TYR A 81 -9.04 -4.37 -12.13
C TYR A 81 -8.78 -3.12 -12.97
N LYS A 82 -9.54 -2.95 -14.04
CA LYS A 82 -9.33 -1.89 -15.05
C LYS A 82 -10.46 -0.86 -15.08
N GLU A 83 -11.26 -0.81 -14.01
CA GLU A 83 -12.36 0.15 -13.91
C GLU A 83 -11.87 1.58 -13.70
N LYS A 84 -12.68 2.55 -14.11
CA LYS A 84 -12.34 3.98 -14.06
C LYS A 84 -12.14 4.50 -12.64
N ASP A 85 -12.70 3.85 -11.64
CA ASP A 85 -12.61 4.24 -10.23
C ASP A 85 -11.38 3.70 -9.52
N ARG A 86 -10.51 2.96 -10.20
CA ARG A 86 -9.29 2.36 -9.61
C ARG A 86 -8.46 3.39 -8.84
N ARG A 87 -8.20 4.56 -9.42
CA ARG A 87 -7.44 5.61 -8.76
C ARG A 87 -8.11 6.08 -7.47
N LYS A 88 -9.42 6.30 -7.50
CA LYS A 88 -10.18 6.72 -6.32
C LYS A 88 -10.13 5.67 -5.20
N LEU A 89 -10.15 4.39 -5.55
CA LEU A 89 -10.04 3.31 -4.58
C LEU A 89 -8.64 3.26 -3.95
N ILE A 90 -7.58 3.48 -4.72
CA ILE A 90 -6.22 3.58 -4.20
C ILE A 90 -6.09 4.80 -3.26
N GLU A 91 -6.63 5.95 -3.64
CA GLU A 91 -6.67 7.13 -2.78
C GLU A 91 -7.40 6.86 -1.47
N LEU A 92 -8.52 6.16 -1.52
CA LEU A 92 -9.29 5.77 -0.34
C LEU A 92 -8.50 4.81 0.56
N LEU A 93 -7.78 3.86 -0.03
CA LEU A 93 -6.89 2.96 0.70
C LEU A 93 -5.84 3.75 1.49
N ILE A 94 -5.13 4.66 0.83
CA ILE A 94 -4.09 5.49 1.46
C ILE A 94 -4.67 6.33 2.61
N LYS A 95 -5.80 6.97 2.38
CA LYS A 95 -6.49 7.77 3.42
C LYS A 95 -6.90 6.93 4.63
N ASN A 96 -7.45 5.75 4.39
CA ASN A 96 -7.90 4.87 5.47
C ASN A 96 -6.73 4.29 6.26
N VAL A 97 -5.61 3.97 5.62
CA VAL A 97 -4.39 3.56 6.32
C VAL A 97 -3.86 4.72 7.18
N GLY A 98 -3.95 5.95 6.71
CA GLY A 98 -3.62 7.13 7.52
C GLY A 98 -4.46 7.24 8.78
N LYS A 99 -5.76 6.95 8.69
CA LYS A 99 -6.67 6.92 9.86
C LYS A 99 -6.30 5.79 10.83
N GLU A 100 -5.96 4.61 10.31
CA GLU A 100 -5.49 3.50 11.13
C GLU A 100 -4.18 3.84 11.83
N ALA A 101 -3.24 4.47 11.13
CA ALA A 101 -1.97 4.92 11.71
C ALA A 101 -2.19 5.87 12.91
N LYS A 102 -3.14 6.79 12.82
CA LYS A 102 -3.49 7.68 13.95
C LYS A 102 -3.91 6.92 15.19
N LYS A 103 -4.61 5.80 15.05
CA LYS A 103 -5.02 4.94 16.18
C LYS A 103 -3.82 4.35 16.93
N TYR A 104 -2.68 4.18 16.24
CA TYR A 104 -1.41 3.76 16.85
C TYR A 104 -0.58 4.94 17.40
N GLY A 105 -1.11 6.16 17.40
CA GLY A 105 -0.40 7.36 17.85
C GLY A 105 0.56 7.97 16.82
N VAL A 106 0.49 7.53 15.58
CA VAL A 106 1.35 8.05 14.49
C VAL A 106 0.91 9.46 14.12
N SER A 107 1.88 10.37 14.07
CA SER A 107 1.67 11.76 13.64
C SER A 107 2.37 12.11 12.33
N GLN A 108 3.28 11.25 11.87
CA GLN A 108 4.00 11.43 10.62
C GLN A 108 4.13 10.12 9.86
N LEU A 109 3.71 10.13 8.61
CA LEU A 109 3.81 9.01 7.70
C LEU A 109 4.85 9.29 6.62
N PHE A 110 5.63 8.27 6.29
CA PHE A 110 6.53 8.26 5.16
C PHE A 110 6.10 7.22 4.13
N THR A 111 6.45 7.47 2.88
CA THR A 111 6.34 6.50 1.80
C THR A 111 7.39 6.79 0.74
N ILE A 112 7.64 5.82 -0.12
CA ILE A 112 8.46 5.99 -1.31
C ILE A 112 7.58 5.73 -2.52
N CYS A 113 7.54 6.68 -3.43
CA CYS A 113 6.79 6.56 -4.68
C CYS A 113 7.76 6.19 -5.80
N GLY A 114 7.61 4.98 -6.32
CA GLY A 114 8.51 4.44 -7.35
C GLY A 114 8.24 4.97 -8.76
N ASP A 115 7.09 5.60 -8.98
CA ASP A 115 6.71 6.13 -10.28
C ASP A 115 5.92 7.43 -10.18
N LYS A 116 5.79 8.09 -11.33
CA LYS A 116 5.10 9.39 -11.44
C LYS A 116 3.62 9.31 -11.09
N HIS A 117 2.96 8.19 -11.42
CA HIS A 117 1.54 8.00 -11.15
C HIS A 117 1.28 7.98 -9.63
N MET A 118 2.06 7.22 -8.88
CA MET A 118 1.97 7.16 -7.42
C MET A 118 2.35 8.49 -6.77
N SER A 119 3.35 9.19 -7.29
CA SER A 119 3.73 10.54 -6.84
C SER A 119 2.56 11.52 -7.00
N ASN A 120 1.87 11.49 -8.12
CA ASN A 120 0.72 12.35 -8.37
C ASN A 120 -0.45 12.04 -7.42
N ILE A 121 -0.73 10.77 -7.17
CA ILE A 121 -1.77 10.36 -6.20
C ILE A 121 -1.46 10.93 -4.81
N HIS A 122 -0.24 10.77 -4.32
CA HIS A 122 0.15 11.27 -3.01
C HIS A 122 0.11 12.80 -2.94
N ARG A 123 0.59 13.48 -3.99
CA ARG A 123 0.50 14.95 -4.06
C ARG A 123 -0.93 15.44 -3.98
N ASP A 124 -1.85 14.78 -4.69
CA ASP A 124 -3.27 15.13 -4.68
C ASP A 124 -3.95 14.85 -3.33
N LEU A 125 -3.33 14.03 -2.49
CA LEU A 125 -3.74 13.74 -1.12
C LEU A 125 -3.01 14.62 -0.07
N ASP A 126 -2.40 15.71 -0.50
CA ASP A 126 -1.67 16.67 0.36
C ASP A 126 -0.40 16.13 1.02
N TRP A 127 0.22 15.10 0.44
CA TRP A 127 1.54 14.66 0.88
C TRP A 127 2.62 15.63 0.40
N ILE A 128 3.57 15.93 1.27
CA ILE A 128 4.75 16.73 0.92
C ILE A 128 5.71 15.84 0.13
N MET A 129 5.96 16.20 -1.13
CA MET A 129 6.80 15.42 -2.03
C MET A 129 8.23 15.96 -2.04
N ILE A 130 9.18 15.12 -1.66
CA ILE A 130 10.61 15.46 -1.66
C ILE A 130 11.30 14.59 -2.71
N PRO A 131 11.96 15.18 -3.73
CA PRO A 131 12.69 14.40 -4.71
C PRO A 131 13.83 13.64 -4.07
N VAL A 132 13.95 12.35 -4.41
CA VAL A 132 15.04 11.48 -3.96
C VAL A 132 15.80 10.99 -5.18
N GLU A 133 17.09 11.25 -5.22
CA GLU A 133 17.94 10.86 -6.36
C GLU A 133 18.25 9.36 -6.33
N HIS A 134 18.49 8.81 -5.13
CA HIS A 134 18.82 7.41 -4.93
C HIS A 134 18.08 6.79 -3.76
N GLU A 135 17.64 5.55 -3.95
CA GLU A 135 17.18 4.66 -2.91
C GLU A 135 18.24 3.56 -2.73
N ALA A 136 18.56 3.19 -1.50
CA ALA A 136 19.53 2.15 -1.23
C ALA A 136 19.04 1.18 -0.15
N PHE A 137 19.31 -0.11 -0.37
CA PHE A 137 19.09 -1.14 0.63
C PHE A 137 20.20 -2.20 0.52
N LYS A 138 20.38 -2.96 1.60
CA LYS A 138 21.35 -4.05 1.63
C LYS A 138 20.76 -5.21 2.44
N TYR A 139 20.88 -6.41 1.90
CA TYR A 139 20.65 -7.63 2.68
C TYR A 139 21.86 -7.90 3.59
N LEU A 140 21.58 -8.21 4.86
CA LEU A 140 22.61 -8.51 5.87
C LEU A 140 22.74 -10.00 6.10
#